data_e6a93031b29cf46977600cbfc609d7e9
#
_entry.id   e6a93031b29cf46977600cbfc609d7e9
#
_cell.length_a   1.000
_cell.length_b   1.000
_cell.length_c   1.000
_cell.angle_alpha   90.00
_cell.angle_beta   90.00
_cell.angle_gamma   90.00
#
_symmetry.space_group_name_H-M   'P 1'
#
loop_
_entity.id
_entity.type
_entity.pdbx_description
1 polymer ?
#
loop_
_entity_poly.entity_id
_entity_poly.type
_entity_poly.pdbx_seq_one_letter_code
_entity_poly.pdbx_strand_id
1 'polypeptide(L)'
;PPNGNTQLLVLLSGPEPQRTLLENRILAQWNARPGESMVLVRGLPLEKTTLSPIRNARIFNHLATNELSQELANARAVLCRSGYSSIMDLLPLEKQCFMVATPGQTEQEYLARFLASQGRITAIDQNQLLLTDLLAAIQ
;
A
#
# COMPACT_ATOMS: atom_id res chain seq x y z
N PRO A 1 11.94 5.76 -15.61
CA PRO A 1 12.33 4.39 -15.78
C PRO A 1 11.40 3.45 -15.07
N PRO A 2 11.17 2.35 -15.69
CA PRO A 2 10.28 1.35 -15.13
C PRO A 2 10.84 0.69 -13.87
N ASN A 3 12.11 0.82 -13.64
CA ASN A 3 12.78 0.15 -12.54
C ASN A 3 12.78 1.07 -11.33
N GLY A 4 11.70 1.04 -10.59
CA GLY A 4 11.66 1.80 -9.38
C GLY A 4 12.70 1.33 -8.39
N ASN A 5 13.25 2.27 -7.63
CA ASN A 5 14.18 1.98 -6.55
C ASN A 5 13.47 1.44 -5.32
N THR A 6 12.16 1.58 -5.26
CA THR A 6 11.34 1.10 -4.15
C THR A 6 10.60 -0.15 -4.58
N GLN A 7 10.72 -1.21 -3.84
CA GLN A 7 10.02 -2.45 -4.15
C GLN A 7 8.52 -2.31 -3.88
N LEU A 8 8.16 -1.79 -2.71
CA LEU A 8 6.75 -1.69 -2.32
C LEU A 8 6.44 -0.28 -1.77
N LEU A 9 5.42 0.34 -2.35
CA LEU A 9 4.84 1.56 -1.81
C LEU A 9 3.53 1.20 -1.13
N VAL A 10 3.41 1.53 0.16
CA VAL A 10 2.19 1.30 0.95
C VAL A 10 1.49 2.62 1.16
N LEU A 11 0.24 2.70 0.71
CA LEU A 11 -0.60 3.88 0.88
C LEU A 11 -1.74 3.55 1.82
N LEU A 12 -1.65 4.04 3.05
CA LEU A 12 -2.70 3.81 4.04
C LEU A 12 -3.72 4.94 3.97
N SER A 13 -4.98 4.58 4.18
CA SER A 13 -6.08 5.53 4.19
C SER A 13 -7.28 4.91 4.89
N GLY A 14 -8.30 5.72 5.08
CA GLY A 14 -9.56 5.26 5.63
C GLY A 14 -9.68 5.51 7.12
N PRO A 15 -10.82 5.12 7.68
CA PRO A 15 -11.14 5.43 9.07
C PRO A 15 -10.37 4.59 10.07
N GLU A 16 -10.24 5.15 11.26
CA GLU A 16 -9.74 4.40 12.41
C GLU A 16 -10.85 3.53 12.97
N PRO A 17 -10.53 2.40 13.60
CA PRO A 17 -9.17 1.90 13.87
C PRO A 17 -8.56 1.07 12.73
N GLN A 18 -9.29 0.88 11.64
CA GLN A 18 -8.85 -0.04 10.59
C GLN A 18 -7.54 0.40 9.95
N ARG A 19 -7.34 1.70 9.76
CA ARG A 19 -6.08 2.22 9.22
C ARG A 19 -4.90 1.83 10.12
N THR A 20 -5.01 2.07 11.42
CA THR A 20 -3.96 1.73 12.38
C THR A 20 -3.72 0.22 12.48
N LEU A 21 -4.79 -0.56 12.43
CA LEU A 21 -4.65 -2.03 12.47
C LEU A 21 -3.85 -2.53 11.27
N LEU A 22 -4.12 -1.99 10.09
CA LEU A 22 -3.35 -2.37 8.90
C LEU A 22 -1.91 -1.91 9.01
N GLU A 23 -1.66 -0.68 9.45
CA GLU A 23 -0.31 -0.16 9.66
C GLU A 23 0.48 -1.06 10.61
N ASN A 24 -0.11 -1.40 11.75
CA ASN A 24 0.56 -2.24 12.75
C ASN A 24 0.87 -3.62 12.21
N ARG A 25 -0.04 -4.19 11.42
CA ARG A 25 0.18 -5.50 10.84
C ARG A 25 1.36 -5.48 9.86
N ILE A 26 1.44 -4.45 9.02
CA ILE A 26 2.54 -4.31 8.07
C ILE A 26 3.85 -4.11 8.80
N LEU A 27 3.89 -3.21 9.77
CA LEU A 27 5.11 -2.92 10.51
C LEU A 27 5.60 -4.12 11.32
N ALA A 28 4.69 -4.88 11.90
CA ALA A 28 5.05 -6.08 12.66
C ALA A 28 5.69 -7.15 11.77
N GLN A 29 5.31 -7.18 10.50
CA GLN A 29 5.81 -8.18 9.55
C GLN A 29 7.03 -7.71 8.76
N TRP A 30 7.31 -6.40 8.76
CA TRP A 30 8.41 -5.88 7.96
C TRP A 30 9.75 -6.32 8.56
N ASN A 31 10.50 -7.09 7.79
CA ASN A 31 11.82 -7.56 8.15
C ASN A 31 12.64 -7.59 6.86
N ALA A 32 13.24 -6.45 6.55
CA ALA A 32 13.88 -6.24 5.25
C ALA A 32 15.00 -7.24 5.00
N ARG A 33 14.91 -7.92 3.87
CA ARG A 33 15.99 -8.74 3.32
C ARG A 33 16.84 -7.87 2.39
N PRO A 34 18.05 -8.30 2.04
CA PRO A 34 18.86 -7.56 1.08
C PRO A 34 18.07 -7.32 -0.22
N GLY A 35 18.09 -6.08 -0.68
CA GLY A 35 17.36 -5.68 -1.89
C GLY A 35 15.90 -5.32 -1.67
N GLU A 36 15.34 -5.54 -0.49
CA GLU A 36 13.97 -5.14 -0.19
C GLU A 36 13.92 -3.70 0.34
N SER A 37 12.93 -2.96 -0.12
CA SER A 37 12.72 -1.58 0.31
C SER A 37 11.24 -1.25 0.30
N MET A 38 10.83 -0.37 1.21
CA MET A 38 9.44 0.04 1.36
C MET A 38 9.36 1.54 1.56
N VAL A 39 8.32 2.14 0.99
CA VAL A 39 7.87 3.49 1.35
C VAL A 39 6.48 3.33 1.94
N LEU A 40 6.29 3.86 3.15
CA LEU A 40 5.01 3.82 3.84
C LEU A 40 4.47 5.23 3.98
N VAL A 41 3.31 5.48 3.38
CA VAL A 41 2.58 6.74 3.54
C VAL A 41 1.39 6.47 4.45
N ARG A 42 1.40 7.07 5.62
CA ARG A 42 0.46 6.72 6.69
C ARG A 42 -0.95 7.26 6.48
N GLY A 43 -1.10 8.30 5.64
CA GLY A 43 -2.41 8.89 5.40
C GLY A 43 -2.92 9.72 6.58
N LEU A 44 -2.01 10.40 7.27
CA LEU A 44 -2.30 11.20 8.47
C LEU A 44 -1.81 12.64 8.26
N PRO A 45 -2.51 13.45 7.48
CA PRO A 45 -2.02 14.79 7.11
C PRO A 45 -1.87 15.74 8.29
N LEU A 46 -2.58 15.49 9.38
CA LEU A 46 -2.51 16.37 10.57
C LEU A 46 -1.58 15.85 11.66
N GLU A 47 -1.01 14.67 11.46
CA GLU A 47 -0.12 14.07 12.44
C GLU A 47 1.26 14.70 12.35
N LYS A 48 1.82 15.12 13.48
CA LYS A 48 3.13 15.76 13.53
C LYS A 48 4.22 14.82 14.06
N THR A 49 3.82 13.78 14.77
CA THR A 49 4.76 12.82 15.34
C THR A 49 5.10 11.76 14.29
N THR A 50 6.39 11.57 14.04
CA THR A 50 6.85 10.55 13.10
C THR A 50 7.18 9.25 13.84
N LEU A 51 7.13 8.14 13.11
CA LEU A 51 7.55 6.86 13.64
C LEU A 51 9.07 6.81 13.73
N SER A 52 9.56 5.96 14.64
CA SER A 52 10.99 5.69 14.71
C SER A 52 11.50 5.11 13.41
N PRO A 53 12.74 5.40 13.01
CA PRO A 53 13.29 4.86 11.76
C PRO A 53 13.26 3.34 11.75
N ILE A 54 12.94 2.79 10.56
CA ILE A 54 12.89 1.35 10.33
C ILE A 54 13.79 1.04 9.14
N ARG A 55 14.52 -0.06 9.24
CA ARG A 55 15.52 -0.44 8.25
C ARG A 55 14.88 -0.62 6.86
N ASN A 56 15.47 0.02 5.87
CA ASN A 56 15.08 -0.03 4.46
C ASN A 56 13.64 0.40 4.23
N ALA A 57 13.12 1.27 5.08
CA ALA A 57 11.79 1.83 4.94
C ALA A 57 11.85 3.35 5.12
N ARG A 58 11.22 4.07 4.21
CA ARG A 58 10.99 5.51 4.36
C ARG A 58 9.53 5.69 4.74
N ILE A 59 9.29 6.42 5.82
CA ILE A 59 7.94 6.55 6.40
C ILE A 59 7.54 8.01 6.41
N PHE A 60 6.36 8.30 5.86
CA PHE A 60 5.80 9.64 5.80
C PHE A 60 4.40 9.63 6.41
N ASN A 61 4.10 10.64 7.22
CA ASN A 61 2.72 10.81 7.71
C ASN A 61 1.78 11.16 6.56
N HIS A 62 2.27 11.94 5.60
CA HIS A 62 1.49 12.42 4.47
C HIS A 62 2.45 12.87 3.37
N LEU A 63 2.02 12.78 2.12
CA LEU A 63 2.76 13.33 0.98
C LEU A 63 1.85 14.23 0.15
N ALA A 64 2.42 15.32 -0.35
CA ALA A 64 1.73 16.17 -1.31
C ALA A 64 1.60 15.43 -2.65
N THR A 65 0.66 15.87 -3.49
CA THR A 65 0.33 15.18 -4.74
C THR A 65 1.56 14.95 -5.63
N ASN A 66 2.42 15.96 -5.78
CA ASN A 66 3.61 15.82 -6.62
C ASN A 66 4.63 14.85 -6.02
N GLU A 67 4.78 14.86 -4.70
CA GLU A 67 5.66 13.92 -4.01
C GLU A 67 5.14 12.49 -4.14
N LEU A 68 3.82 12.31 -3.98
CA LEU A 68 3.19 11.01 -4.13
C LEU A 68 3.37 10.47 -5.54
N SER A 69 3.23 11.33 -6.55
CA SER A 69 3.43 10.93 -7.94
C SER A 69 4.84 10.42 -8.19
N GLN A 70 5.83 11.04 -7.57
CA GLN A 70 7.21 10.59 -7.68
C GLN A 70 7.42 9.23 -7.02
N GLU A 71 6.86 9.03 -5.84
CA GLU A 71 6.97 7.74 -5.16
C GLU A 71 6.26 6.64 -5.95
N LEU A 72 5.11 6.96 -6.55
CA LEU A 72 4.41 6.01 -7.41
C LEU A 72 5.26 5.63 -8.62
N ALA A 73 5.91 6.62 -9.26
CA ALA A 73 6.77 6.34 -10.41
C ALA A 73 7.94 5.45 -10.04
N ASN A 74 8.47 5.59 -8.82
CA ASN A 74 9.62 4.83 -8.36
C ASN A 74 9.30 3.47 -7.77
N ALA A 75 8.04 3.15 -7.54
CA ALA A 75 7.65 1.90 -6.92
C ALA A 75 7.40 0.81 -7.95
N ARG A 76 7.80 -0.41 -7.62
CA ARG A 76 7.48 -1.58 -8.46
C ARG A 76 6.07 -2.06 -8.23
N ALA A 77 5.58 -1.98 -7.00
CA ALA A 77 4.24 -2.41 -6.65
C ALA A 77 3.65 -1.47 -5.60
N VAL A 78 2.33 -1.44 -5.51
CA VAL A 78 1.60 -0.61 -4.56
C VAL A 78 0.65 -1.47 -3.75
N LEU A 79 0.61 -1.22 -2.45
CA LEU A 79 -0.38 -1.82 -1.53
C LEU A 79 -1.26 -0.68 -1.02
N CYS A 80 -2.55 -0.79 -1.21
CA CYS A 80 -3.49 0.27 -0.82
C CYS A 80 -4.88 -0.29 -0.54
N ARG A 81 -5.78 0.59 -0.08
CA ARG A 81 -7.20 0.26 0.03
C ARG A 81 -7.86 0.22 -1.35
N SER A 82 -8.96 -0.50 -1.44
CA SER A 82 -9.75 -0.61 -2.67
C SER A 82 -10.87 0.43 -2.73
N GLY A 83 -10.57 1.65 -2.27
CA GLY A 83 -11.51 2.76 -2.38
C GLY A 83 -11.58 3.28 -3.82
N TYR A 84 -12.72 3.85 -4.18
CA TYR A 84 -12.96 4.28 -5.55
C TYR A 84 -11.89 5.27 -6.05
N SER A 85 -11.53 6.26 -5.21
CA SER A 85 -10.53 7.25 -5.60
C SER A 85 -9.17 6.63 -5.89
N SER A 86 -8.71 5.71 -5.03
CA SER A 86 -7.45 5.01 -5.24
C SER A 86 -7.47 4.20 -6.53
N ILE A 87 -8.58 3.52 -6.80
CA ILE A 87 -8.75 2.74 -8.02
C ILE A 87 -8.64 3.63 -9.25
N MET A 88 -9.33 4.77 -9.25
CA MET A 88 -9.31 5.69 -10.38
C MET A 88 -7.92 6.26 -10.64
N ASP A 89 -7.14 6.48 -9.59
CA ASP A 89 -5.80 7.05 -9.72
C ASP A 89 -4.75 6.01 -10.10
N LEU A 90 -4.89 4.78 -9.62
CA LEU A 90 -3.83 3.77 -9.73
C LEU A 90 -3.96 2.86 -10.95
N LEU A 91 -5.18 2.48 -11.34
CA LEU A 91 -5.34 1.55 -12.46
C LEU A 91 -4.74 2.06 -13.76
N PRO A 92 -4.87 3.36 -14.12
CA PRO A 92 -4.26 3.85 -15.36
C PRO A 92 -2.74 3.76 -15.38
N LEU A 93 -2.09 3.66 -14.22
CA LEU A 93 -0.63 3.59 -14.15
C LEU A 93 -0.10 2.20 -14.50
N GLU A 94 -0.96 1.21 -14.55
CA GLU A 94 -0.60 -0.19 -14.87
C GLU A 94 0.49 -0.76 -13.95
N LYS A 95 0.58 -0.23 -12.74
CA LYS A 95 1.46 -0.80 -11.70
C LYS A 95 0.83 -2.05 -11.14
N GLN A 96 1.66 -2.96 -10.67
CA GLN A 96 1.18 -4.11 -9.91
C GLN A 96 0.58 -3.61 -8.61
N CYS A 97 -0.70 -3.88 -8.40
CA CYS A 97 -1.42 -3.38 -7.23
C CYS A 97 -1.94 -4.53 -6.38
N PHE A 98 -1.73 -4.39 -5.08
CA PHE A 98 -2.34 -5.25 -4.06
C PHE A 98 -3.35 -4.38 -3.32
N MET A 99 -4.59 -4.81 -3.25
CA MET A 99 -5.62 -4.01 -2.60
C MET A 99 -6.23 -4.76 -1.43
N VAL A 100 -6.35 -4.04 -0.32
CA VAL A 100 -6.90 -4.54 0.93
C VAL A 100 -8.14 -3.73 1.25
N ALA A 101 -9.32 -4.33 1.10
CA ALA A 101 -10.56 -3.65 1.46
C ALA A 101 -10.59 -3.36 2.95
N THR A 102 -11.18 -2.22 3.33
CA THR A 102 -11.44 -1.92 4.73
C THR A 102 -12.49 -2.92 5.23
N PRO A 103 -12.19 -3.71 6.29
CA PRO A 103 -13.16 -4.67 6.81
C PRO A 103 -14.48 -3.99 7.15
N GLY A 104 -15.58 -4.58 6.67
CA GLY A 104 -16.91 -4.08 6.90
C GLY A 104 -17.40 -3.05 5.89
N GLN A 105 -16.54 -2.55 4.99
CA GLN A 105 -16.96 -1.65 3.93
C GLN A 105 -17.28 -2.45 2.68
N THR A 106 -18.55 -2.76 2.49
CA THR A 106 -19.02 -3.67 1.45
C THR A 106 -18.65 -3.21 0.04
N GLU A 107 -18.66 -1.89 -0.22
CA GLU A 107 -18.28 -1.37 -1.52
C GLU A 107 -16.81 -1.66 -1.84
N GLN A 108 -15.93 -1.45 -0.87
CA GLN A 108 -14.51 -1.76 -1.07
C GLN A 108 -14.29 -3.25 -1.26
N GLU A 109 -15.00 -4.07 -0.49
CA GLU A 109 -14.90 -5.53 -0.62
C GLU A 109 -15.36 -5.97 -2.00
N TYR A 110 -16.45 -5.41 -2.48
CA TYR A 110 -16.95 -5.70 -3.82
C TYR A 110 -15.95 -5.30 -4.90
N LEU A 111 -15.44 -4.06 -4.83
CA LEU A 111 -14.51 -3.54 -5.84
C LEU A 111 -13.23 -4.36 -5.90
N ALA A 112 -12.69 -4.74 -4.74
CA ALA A 112 -11.48 -5.56 -4.70
C ALA A 112 -11.72 -6.91 -5.38
N ARG A 113 -12.82 -7.58 -5.06
CA ARG A 113 -13.14 -8.88 -5.67
C ARG A 113 -13.37 -8.75 -7.17
N PHE A 114 -14.09 -7.70 -7.59
CA PHE A 114 -14.39 -7.50 -8.99
C PHE A 114 -13.11 -7.30 -9.82
N LEU A 115 -12.22 -6.41 -9.36
CA LEU A 115 -10.98 -6.13 -10.08
C LEU A 115 -10.03 -7.32 -10.06
N ALA A 116 -9.99 -8.05 -8.95
CA ALA A 116 -9.18 -9.27 -8.88
C ALA A 116 -9.69 -10.32 -9.85
N SER A 117 -11.01 -10.46 -9.99
CA SER A 117 -11.59 -11.42 -10.94
C SER A 117 -11.24 -11.08 -12.39
N GLN A 118 -10.98 -9.82 -12.67
CA GLN A 118 -10.55 -9.36 -13.99
C GLN A 118 -9.03 -9.41 -14.18
N GLY A 119 -8.28 -9.86 -13.19
CA GLY A 119 -6.84 -9.94 -13.27
C GLY A 119 -6.13 -8.59 -13.19
N ARG A 120 -6.82 -7.54 -12.73
CA ARG A 120 -6.27 -6.19 -12.72
C ARG A 120 -5.50 -5.85 -11.45
N ILE A 121 -5.86 -6.50 -10.35
CA ILE A 121 -5.18 -6.32 -9.06
C ILE A 121 -5.16 -7.67 -8.33
N THR A 122 -4.39 -7.74 -7.26
CA THR A 122 -4.47 -8.85 -6.30
C THR A 122 -5.20 -8.35 -5.07
N ALA A 123 -6.29 -9.01 -4.71
CA ALA A 123 -7.06 -8.67 -3.51
C ALA A 123 -6.54 -9.47 -2.33
N ILE A 124 -6.33 -8.81 -1.20
CA ILE A 124 -5.84 -9.43 0.02
C ILE A 124 -6.77 -9.05 1.17
N ASP A 125 -7.17 -10.04 1.96
CA ASP A 125 -7.92 -9.81 3.18
C ASP A 125 -6.98 -9.25 4.24
N GLN A 126 -7.39 -8.18 4.92
CA GLN A 126 -6.55 -7.53 5.93
C GLN A 126 -6.08 -8.51 7.01
N ASN A 127 -6.94 -9.41 7.44
CA ASN A 127 -6.62 -10.35 8.52
C ASN A 127 -5.76 -11.51 8.04
N GLN A 128 -5.57 -11.65 6.73
CA GLN A 128 -4.78 -12.73 6.14
C GLN A 128 -3.52 -12.20 5.44
N LEU A 129 -3.27 -10.90 5.53
CA LEU A 129 -2.10 -10.31 4.89
C LEU A 129 -0.81 -10.90 5.44
N LEU A 130 -0.01 -11.49 4.55
CA LEU A 130 1.34 -11.95 4.85
C LEU A 130 2.29 -11.18 3.95
N LEU A 131 3.07 -10.29 4.54
CA LEU A 131 3.92 -9.38 3.78
C LEU A 131 5.01 -10.15 3.00
N THR A 132 5.51 -11.24 3.57
CA THR A 132 6.49 -12.08 2.88
C THR A 132 5.93 -12.62 1.56
N ASP A 133 4.69 -13.10 1.57
CA ASP A 133 4.04 -13.62 0.37
C ASP A 133 3.81 -12.50 -0.66
N LEU A 134 3.40 -11.34 -0.18
CA LEU A 134 3.18 -10.19 -1.05
C LEU A 134 4.47 -9.77 -1.73
N LEU A 135 5.56 -9.65 -0.96
CA LEU A 135 6.85 -9.26 -1.52
C LEU A 135 7.35 -10.28 -2.54
N ALA A 136 7.14 -11.57 -2.27
CA ALA A 136 7.53 -12.62 -3.20
C ALA A 136 6.73 -12.57 -4.51
N ALA A 137 5.53 -12.01 -4.49
CA ALA A 137 4.68 -11.91 -5.68
C ALA A 137 5.00 -10.69 -6.55
N ILE A 138 5.85 -9.80 -6.09
CA ILE A 138 6.21 -8.60 -6.86
C ILE A 138 7.11 -9.00 -8.04
N GLN A 139 6.71 -8.58 -9.20
CA GLN A 139 7.40 -8.88 -10.47
C GLN A 139 8.53 -7.90 -10.77
#